data_9735d29afff3df8f5a6b04b8190409a0
#
_entry.id   9735d29afff3df8f5a6b04b8190409a0
#
_cell.length_a   1.000
_cell.length_b   1.000
_cell.length_c   1.000
_cell.angle_alpha   90.00
_cell.angle_beta   90.00
_cell.angle_gamma   90.00
#
_symmetry.space_group_name_H-M   'P 1'
#
loop_
_entity.id
_entity.type
_entity.pdbx_description
1 polymer ?
#
loop_
_entity_poly.entity_id
_entity_poly.type
_entity_poly.pdbx_seq_one_letter_code
_entity_poly.pdbx_strand_id
1 'polypeptide(L)'
;MFVSLLLAGIGFCVITFITYFCKQKGNFFVELSELSSVQEVELFTTSLEEWQHGPQVLTYGAILICRKGRATLNVNYKDWELYEGAVVTVFPNDVVKLKLSDEACSENSNWQCEMLKYDPSLLREASLQLEQTVYSSLREDRCRQDSPVVTTIINRMFALLKVYFDQPECTCISQLVLCQLKAFFIGFHEYLQRNSQYRPDEVKSYRVRELFNRFMMLMERNYKQSRDVGHYASLMNITPKYLTNIVRQVTGHTPKTIIDQYVILQLKMQLKRSGQNIKEMAWEYHFSDVSFFCRYFKKHTGQTPQQVRISEKVHFV
;
A
#
# COMPACT_ATOMS: atom_id res chain seq x y z
N MET A 1 22.34 -31.36 -17.37
CA MET A 1 21.29 -31.79 -18.31
C MET A 1 20.10 -32.52 -17.64
N PHE A 2 20.30 -33.29 -16.56
CA PHE A 2 19.23 -33.99 -15.84
C PHE A 2 18.35 -33.10 -14.94
N VAL A 3 18.85 -32.00 -14.41
CA VAL A 3 18.10 -31.09 -13.50
C VAL A 3 17.11 -30.19 -14.25
N SER A 4 17.38 -29.87 -15.53
CA SER A 4 16.47 -29.05 -16.36
C SER A 4 15.21 -29.80 -16.81
N LEU A 5 15.27 -31.13 -16.92
CA LEU A 5 14.13 -31.98 -17.28
C LEU A 5 13.18 -32.25 -16.11
N LEU A 6 13.69 -32.25 -14.87
CA LEU A 6 12.87 -32.44 -13.67
C LEU A 6 12.02 -31.20 -13.35
N LEU A 7 12.53 -29.98 -13.61
CA LEU A 7 11.79 -28.74 -13.37
C LEU A 7 10.68 -28.50 -14.40
N ALA A 8 10.86 -28.95 -15.65
CA ALA A 8 9.78 -28.91 -16.66
C ALA A 8 8.67 -29.94 -16.38
N GLY A 9 9.03 -31.13 -15.84
CA GLY A 9 8.05 -32.17 -15.50
C GLY A 9 7.17 -31.82 -14.31
N ILE A 10 7.70 -31.12 -13.31
CA ILE A 10 6.93 -30.70 -12.12
C ILE A 10 5.93 -29.59 -12.48
N GLY A 11 6.30 -28.64 -13.35
CA GLY A 11 5.37 -27.61 -13.84
C GLY A 11 4.17 -28.20 -14.60
N PHE A 12 4.42 -29.18 -15.45
CA PHE A 12 3.36 -29.84 -16.22
C PHE A 12 2.44 -30.71 -15.36
N CYS A 13 2.98 -31.37 -14.36
CA CYS A 13 2.20 -32.21 -13.43
C CYS A 13 1.30 -31.38 -12.51
N VAL A 14 1.77 -30.20 -12.05
CA VAL A 14 0.97 -29.29 -11.20
C VAL A 14 -0.16 -28.67 -12.01
N ILE A 15 0.07 -28.24 -13.24
CA ILE A 15 -0.97 -27.67 -14.13
C ILE A 15 -2.00 -28.73 -14.48
N THR A 16 -1.58 -29.95 -14.82
CA THR A 16 -2.49 -31.07 -15.11
C THR A 16 -3.26 -31.52 -13.88
N PHE A 17 -2.66 -31.47 -12.68
CA PHE A 17 -3.32 -31.80 -11.43
C PHE A 17 -4.37 -30.75 -11.05
N ILE A 18 -4.07 -29.47 -11.23
CA ILE A 18 -5.01 -28.36 -10.96
C ILE A 18 -6.19 -28.42 -11.95
N THR A 19 -5.97 -28.63 -13.24
CA THR A 19 -7.04 -28.76 -14.24
C THR A 19 -7.88 -30.03 -14.03
N TYR A 20 -7.27 -31.13 -13.58
CA TYR A 20 -7.98 -32.37 -13.24
C TYR A 20 -8.82 -32.21 -11.97
N PHE A 21 -8.29 -31.51 -10.95
CA PHE A 21 -9.00 -31.27 -9.68
C PHE A 21 -10.16 -30.31 -9.83
N CYS A 22 -10.04 -29.29 -10.68
CA CYS A 22 -11.15 -28.39 -11.02
C CYS A 22 -12.27 -29.10 -11.82
N LYS A 23 -11.95 -30.10 -12.63
CA LYS A 23 -12.95 -30.86 -13.41
C LYS A 23 -13.73 -31.91 -12.60
N GLN A 24 -13.16 -32.42 -11.49
CA GLN A 24 -13.81 -33.50 -10.72
C GLN A 24 -14.70 -33.03 -9.55
N LYS A 25 -14.67 -31.78 -9.14
CA LYS A 25 -15.49 -31.29 -8.02
C LYS A 25 -16.77 -30.54 -8.46
N GLY A 26 -17.55 -31.19 -9.30
CA GLY A 26 -18.92 -30.73 -9.61
C GLY A 26 -19.93 -30.80 -8.46
N ASN A 27 -19.56 -31.22 -7.23
CA ASN A 27 -20.53 -31.44 -6.13
C ASN A 27 -19.99 -31.12 -4.73
N PHE A 28 -19.14 -30.13 -4.57
CA PHE A 28 -18.82 -29.62 -3.24
C PHE A 28 -18.97 -28.10 -3.21
N PHE A 29 -20.13 -27.59 -3.64
CA PHE A 29 -20.57 -26.24 -3.32
C PHE A 29 -21.15 -26.27 -1.89
N VAL A 30 -20.29 -26.12 -0.90
CA VAL A 30 -20.70 -25.48 0.34
C VAL A 30 -21.05 -24.04 -0.06
N GLU A 31 -22.24 -23.59 0.34
CA GLU A 31 -22.77 -22.25 0.07
C GLU A 31 -21.72 -21.16 0.36
N LEU A 32 -20.95 -20.80 -0.66
CA LEU A 32 -20.07 -19.65 -0.69
C LEU A 32 -20.82 -18.36 -1.07
N SER A 33 -22.14 -18.40 -1.04
CA SER A 33 -23.01 -17.25 -1.39
C SER A 33 -23.03 -16.14 -0.35
N GLU A 34 -22.44 -16.31 0.83
CA GLU A 34 -22.33 -15.24 1.84
C GLU A 34 -20.96 -14.55 1.93
N LEU A 35 -20.00 -14.91 1.08
CA LEU A 35 -18.65 -14.30 1.03
C LEU A 35 -18.37 -13.55 -0.27
N SER A 36 -19.38 -13.04 -0.93
CA SER A 36 -19.21 -12.27 -2.18
C SER A 36 -19.02 -10.77 -1.95
N SER A 37 -17.99 -10.35 -1.20
CA SER A 37 -17.25 -9.19 -1.63
C SER A 37 -16.28 -9.69 -2.70
N VAL A 38 -16.50 -9.36 -3.96
CA VAL A 38 -15.56 -9.62 -5.05
C VAL A 38 -14.24 -8.96 -4.64
N GLN A 39 -13.27 -9.75 -4.20
CA GLN A 39 -11.96 -9.26 -3.81
C GLN A 39 -11.29 -8.84 -5.12
N GLU A 40 -11.31 -7.55 -5.39
CA GLU A 40 -10.70 -7.00 -6.60
C GLU A 40 -9.19 -7.21 -6.55
N VAL A 41 -8.71 -7.93 -7.55
CA VAL A 41 -7.29 -8.15 -7.79
C VAL A 41 -7.01 -7.82 -9.25
N GLU A 42 -6.01 -6.99 -9.47
CA GLU A 42 -5.63 -6.55 -10.81
C GLU A 42 -4.12 -6.66 -10.99
N LEU A 43 -3.69 -7.12 -12.16
CA LEU A 43 -2.28 -7.14 -12.58
C LEU A 43 -2.15 -6.43 -13.91
N PHE A 44 -1.42 -5.32 -13.95
CA PHE A 44 -1.30 -4.48 -15.13
C PHE A 44 -0.01 -3.67 -15.16
N THR A 45 0.32 -3.14 -16.33
CA THR A 45 1.42 -2.18 -16.53
C THR A 45 0.87 -0.76 -16.51
N THR A 46 1.55 0.16 -15.83
CA THR A 46 1.09 1.55 -15.65
C THR A 46 2.26 2.52 -15.56
N SER A 47 1.99 3.80 -15.89
CA SER A 47 2.87 4.94 -15.64
C SER A 47 2.59 5.64 -14.30
N LEU A 48 1.55 5.20 -13.55
CA LEU A 48 1.11 5.80 -12.29
C LEU A 48 0.78 7.30 -12.41
N GLU A 49 0.15 7.72 -13.49
CA GLU A 49 -0.17 9.14 -13.75
C GLU A 49 -0.96 9.79 -12.62
N GLU A 50 -1.91 9.05 -12.02
CA GLU A 50 -2.69 9.56 -10.89
C GLU A 50 -1.81 9.97 -9.70
N TRP A 51 -0.68 9.27 -9.48
CA TRP A 51 0.24 9.58 -8.37
C TRP A 51 1.15 10.77 -8.67
N GLN A 52 1.22 11.23 -9.93
CA GLN A 52 2.03 12.38 -10.34
C GLN A 52 1.31 13.71 -10.07
N HIS A 53 -0.03 13.71 -10.11
CA HIS A 53 -0.82 14.94 -9.96
C HIS A 53 -0.91 15.46 -8.53
N GLY A 54 -0.47 14.68 -7.54
CA GLY A 54 -0.43 15.10 -6.14
C GLY A 54 -0.46 13.92 -5.18
N PRO A 55 -0.38 14.16 -3.86
CA PRO A 55 -0.48 13.10 -2.88
C PRO A 55 -1.84 12.39 -2.96
N GLN A 56 -1.79 11.04 -3.00
CA GLN A 56 -2.97 10.16 -3.01
C GLN A 56 -2.96 9.27 -1.77
N VAL A 57 -4.14 9.02 -1.18
CA VAL A 57 -4.30 7.98 -0.16
C VAL A 57 -4.76 6.71 -0.87
N LEU A 58 -4.02 5.64 -0.71
CA LEU A 58 -4.38 4.36 -1.31
C LEU A 58 -5.51 3.68 -0.54
N THR A 59 -6.49 3.15 -1.24
CA THR A 59 -7.55 2.31 -0.66
C THR A 59 -7.28 0.82 -0.83
N TYR A 60 -6.18 0.48 -1.47
CA TYR A 60 -5.75 -0.87 -1.82
C TYR A 60 -4.28 -1.07 -1.43
N GLY A 61 -3.83 -2.32 -1.37
CA GLY A 61 -2.41 -2.64 -1.32
C GLY A 61 -1.87 -2.94 -2.71
N ALA A 62 -0.57 -2.73 -2.92
CA ALA A 62 0.06 -3.13 -4.17
C ALA A 62 1.54 -3.53 -3.99
N ILE A 63 1.98 -4.42 -4.88
CA ILE A 63 3.39 -4.70 -5.12
C ILE A 63 3.70 -4.18 -6.52
N LEU A 64 4.72 -3.34 -6.62
CA LEU A 64 5.16 -2.75 -7.89
C LEU A 64 6.56 -3.22 -8.22
N ILE A 65 6.83 -3.41 -9.51
CA ILE A 65 8.19 -3.57 -10.02
C ILE A 65 8.44 -2.55 -11.13
N CYS A 66 9.49 -1.74 -10.97
CA CYS A 66 9.92 -0.80 -12.01
C CYS A 66 10.45 -1.58 -13.20
N ARG A 67 9.87 -1.36 -14.38
CA ARG A 67 10.26 -2.00 -15.63
C ARG A 67 11.14 -1.12 -16.50
N LYS A 68 10.92 0.20 -16.45
CA LYS A 68 11.69 1.19 -17.23
C LYS A 68 11.73 2.53 -16.52
N GLY A 69 12.80 3.27 -16.73
CA GLY A 69 12.95 4.65 -16.32
C GLY A 69 13.39 4.84 -14.88
N ARG A 70 13.34 6.10 -14.43
CA ARG A 70 13.68 6.53 -13.07
C ARG A 70 12.61 7.45 -12.53
N ALA A 71 12.31 7.33 -11.26
CA ALA A 71 11.34 8.18 -10.57
C ALA A 71 11.65 8.23 -9.07
N THR A 72 11.15 9.25 -8.40
CA THR A 72 11.14 9.35 -6.94
C THR A 72 9.73 9.07 -6.45
N LEU A 73 9.55 7.99 -5.70
CA LEU A 73 8.28 7.67 -5.05
C LEU A 73 8.32 8.13 -3.60
N ASN A 74 7.46 9.09 -3.25
CA ASN A 74 7.21 9.45 -1.87
C ASN A 74 6.14 8.52 -1.29
N VAL A 75 6.45 7.82 -0.21
CA VAL A 75 5.49 7.01 0.56
C VAL A 75 5.53 7.48 2.00
N ASN A 76 4.40 7.98 2.50
CA ASN A 76 4.27 8.46 3.87
C ASN A 76 5.38 9.45 4.26
N TYR A 77 5.61 10.44 3.38
CA TYR A 77 6.60 11.52 3.55
C TYR A 77 8.07 11.08 3.51
N LYS A 78 8.35 9.84 3.10
CA LYS A 78 9.71 9.35 2.85
C LYS A 78 9.88 9.14 1.35
N ASP A 79 10.96 9.71 0.80
CA ASP A 79 11.31 9.56 -0.62
C ASP A 79 12.12 8.29 -0.85
N TRP A 80 11.81 7.62 -1.96
CA TRP A 80 12.48 6.43 -2.44
C TRP A 80 12.82 6.60 -3.91
N GLU A 81 14.11 6.55 -4.22
CA GLU A 81 14.56 6.56 -5.61
C GLU A 81 14.29 5.20 -6.25
N LEU A 82 13.65 5.22 -7.41
CA LEU A 82 13.28 4.02 -8.16
C LEU A 82 14.01 3.99 -9.49
N TYR A 83 14.58 2.84 -9.81
CA TYR A 83 15.16 2.53 -11.10
C TYR A 83 14.78 1.12 -11.53
N GLU A 84 15.14 0.73 -12.73
CA GLU A 84 14.78 -0.57 -13.30
C GLU A 84 15.13 -1.73 -12.35
N GLY A 85 14.16 -2.62 -12.11
CA GLY A 85 14.26 -3.73 -11.18
C GLY A 85 13.90 -3.40 -9.73
N ALA A 86 13.66 -2.12 -9.38
CA ALA A 86 13.20 -1.76 -8.04
C ALA A 86 11.83 -2.37 -7.75
N VAL A 87 11.71 -3.02 -6.58
CA VAL A 87 10.46 -3.59 -6.06
C VAL A 87 9.97 -2.73 -4.92
N VAL A 88 8.70 -2.32 -4.97
CA VAL A 88 8.07 -1.48 -3.95
C VAL A 88 6.79 -2.15 -3.45
N THR A 89 6.60 -2.13 -2.13
CA THR A 89 5.36 -2.57 -1.49
C THR A 89 4.66 -1.35 -0.88
N VAL A 90 3.41 -1.13 -1.27
CA VAL A 90 2.53 -0.11 -0.69
C VAL A 90 1.30 -0.77 -0.07
N PHE A 91 0.79 -0.15 0.98
CA PHE A 91 -0.30 -0.69 1.78
C PHE A 91 -1.53 0.22 1.72
N PRO A 92 -2.73 -0.32 2.04
CA PRO A 92 -3.91 0.52 2.22
C PRO A 92 -3.63 1.63 3.22
N ASN A 93 -4.17 2.81 2.97
CA ASN A 93 -3.99 4.06 3.70
C ASN A 93 -2.57 4.69 3.59
N ASP A 94 -1.65 4.13 2.82
CA ASP A 94 -0.44 4.85 2.50
C ASP A 94 -0.74 6.11 1.68
N VAL A 95 -0.02 7.18 1.99
CA VAL A 95 0.00 8.40 1.19
C VAL A 95 1.14 8.30 0.20
N VAL A 96 0.83 8.30 -1.08
CA VAL A 96 1.82 8.15 -2.15
C VAL A 96 1.84 9.37 -3.06
N LYS A 97 3.02 9.71 -3.59
CA LYS A 97 3.21 10.69 -4.65
C LYS A 97 4.41 10.28 -5.49
N LEU A 98 4.25 10.29 -6.81
CA LEU A 98 5.33 10.01 -7.76
C LEU A 98 5.86 11.34 -8.35
N LYS A 99 7.17 11.47 -8.44
CA LYS A 99 7.85 12.50 -9.22
C LYS A 99 8.74 11.81 -10.24
N LEU A 100 8.55 12.12 -11.49
CA LEU A 100 9.49 11.70 -12.54
C LEU A 100 10.79 12.51 -12.41
N SER A 101 11.94 11.91 -12.72
CA SER A 101 13.22 12.65 -12.77
C SER A 101 13.19 13.66 -13.92
N ASP A 102 13.90 14.79 -13.80
CA ASP A 102 13.92 15.84 -14.84
C ASP A 102 14.48 15.31 -16.18
N GLU A 103 15.37 14.32 -16.15
CA GLU A 103 15.81 13.57 -17.33
C GLU A 103 14.66 12.77 -17.98
N ALA A 104 13.61 12.47 -17.21
CA ALA A 104 12.41 11.77 -17.65
C ALA A 104 11.36 12.70 -18.30
N CYS A 105 11.51 14.01 -18.23
CA CYS A 105 10.64 14.99 -18.91
C CYS A 105 10.98 15.21 -20.39
N SER A 106 12.04 14.59 -20.92
CA SER A 106 12.27 14.50 -22.37
C SER A 106 11.30 13.49 -22.97
N GLU A 107 10.80 13.72 -24.18
CA GLU A 107 9.78 12.94 -24.90
C GLU A 107 10.04 11.43 -25.01
N ASN A 108 11.19 10.93 -24.56
CA ASN A 108 11.63 9.53 -24.57
C ASN A 108 11.71 8.86 -23.19
N SER A 109 11.31 9.52 -22.10
CA SER A 109 11.38 8.93 -20.76
C SER A 109 10.14 8.09 -20.47
N ASN A 110 10.16 6.87 -20.89
CA ASN A 110 9.10 5.90 -20.62
C ASN A 110 9.23 5.31 -19.22
N TRP A 111 8.79 6.05 -18.18
CA TRP A 111 8.56 5.42 -16.88
C TRP A 111 7.44 4.40 -17.01
N GLN A 112 7.72 3.17 -16.62
CA GLN A 112 6.74 2.09 -16.56
C GLN A 112 6.99 1.19 -15.36
N CYS A 113 5.94 0.81 -14.67
CA CYS A 113 5.97 -0.24 -13.67
C CYS A 113 4.88 -1.28 -13.93
N GLU A 114 5.12 -2.50 -13.52
CA GLU A 114 4.09 -3.52 -13.36
C GLU A 114 3.56 -3.48 -11.95
N MET A 115 2.24 -3.53 -11.78
CA MET A 115 1.58 -3.44 -10.50
C MET A 115 0.60 -4.60 -10.31
N LEU A 116 0.79 -5.35 -9.21
CA LEU A 116 -0.20 -6.23 -8.64
C LEU A 116 -0.96 -5.44 -7.57
N LYS A 117 -2.19 -5.06 -7.87
CA LYS A 117 -3.11 -4.37 -6.96
C LYS A 117 -4.02 -5.39 -6.30
N TYR A 118 -4.28 -5.24 -5.01
CA TYR A 118 -5.13 -6.16 -4.25
C TYR A 118 -5.94 -5.45 -3.17
N ASP A 119 -7.14 -5.98 -2.92
CA ASP A 119 -8.05 -5.47 -1.88
C ASP A 119 -7.46 -5.59 -0.46
N PRO A 120 -7.76 -4.65 0.46
CA PRO A 120 -7.31 -4.72 1.85
C PRO A 120 -7.71 -5.98 2.60
N SER A 121 -8.80 -6.65 2.22
CA SER A 121 -9.23 -7.92 2.84
C SER A 121 -8.25 -9.05 2.56
N LEU A 122 -7.70 -9.13 1.34
CA LEU A 122 -6.66 -10.09 0.98
C LEU A 122 -5.39 -9.88 1.80
N LEU A 123 -4.98 -8.62 2.01
CA LEU A 123 -3.84 -8.32 2.86
C LEU A 123 -4.09 -8.75 4.31
N ARG A 124 -5.28 -8.46 4.85
CA ARG A 124 -5.66 -8.91 6.21
C ARG A 124 -5.60 -10.42 6.32
N GLU A 125 -6.19 -11.14 5.36
CA GLU A 125 -6.18 -12.60 5.36
C GLU A 125 -4.76 -13.17 5.20
N ALA A 126 -3.93 -12.58 4.32
CA ALA A 126 -2.53 -12.95 4.19
C ALA A 126 -1.74 -12.69 5.49
N SER A 127 -2.06 -11.62 6.22
CA SER A 127 -1.35 -11.20 7.44
C SER A 127 -1.82 -11.90 8.71
N LEU A 128 -3.01 -12.51 8.76
CA LEU A 128 -3.53 -13.19 9.96
C LEU A 128 -2.63 -14.34 10.45
N GLN A 129 -1.83 -14.92 9.57
CA GLN A 129 -0.89 -16.00 9.87
C GLN A 129 0.56 -15.53 9.97
N LEU A 130 0.81 -14.24 9.74
CA LEU A 130 2.14 -13.66 9.82
C LEU A 130 2.37 -13.06 11.20
N GLU A 131 3.57 -13.26 11.74
CA GLU A 131 4.00 -12.53 12.92
C GLU A 131 3.96 -11.03 12.68
N GLN A 132 3.62 -10.25 13.70
CA GLN A 132 3.55 -8.80 13.62
C GLN A 132 4.89 -8.17 13.17
N THR A 133 5.99 -8.84 13.46
CA THR A 133 7.36 -8.47 13.03
C THR A 133 7.53 -8.46 11.52
N VAL A 134 6.91 -9.41 10.80
CA VAL A 134 6.96 -9.48 9.32
C VAL A 134 6.32 -8.24 8.70
N TYR A 135 5.13 -7.90 9.18
CA TYR A 135 4.38 -6.75 8.67
C TYR A 135 5.10 -5.43 8.97
N SER A 136 5.70 -5.30 10.16
CA SER A 136 6.52 -4.12 10.51
C SER A 136 7.73 -4.00 9.60
N SER A 137 8.46 -5.09 9.37
CA SER A 137 9.63 -5.10 8.49
C SER A 137 9.31 -4.71 7.05
N LEU A 138 8.17 -5.18 6.52
CA LEU A 138 7.71 -4.80 5.19
C LEU A 138 7.35 -3.31 5.09
N ARG A 139 6.78 -2.73 6.16
CA ARG A 139 6.49 -1.29 6.21
C ARG A 139 7.74 -0.43 6.36
N GLU A 140 8.79 -0.94 7.01
CA GLU A 140 10.05 -0.24 7.21
C GLU A 140 10.89 -0.20 5.94
N ASP A 141 10.95 -1.31 5.24
CA ASP A 141 11.78 -1.48 4.06
C ASP A 141 10.92 -1.78 2.82
N ARG A 142 10.26 -0.73 2.36
CA ARG A 142 9.26 -0.79 1.29
C ARG A 142 9.83 -0.93 -0.10
N CYS A 143 11.05 -0.43 -0.30
CA CYS A 143 11.71 -0.40 -1.60
C CYS A 143 12.97 -1.26 -1.56
N ARG A 144 13.03 -2.26 -2.42
CA ARG A 144 14.20 -3.15 -2.61
C ARG A 144 14.72 -3.01 -4.03
N GLN A 145 15.99 -2.64 -4.13
CA GLN A 145 16.64 -2.39 -5.40
C GLN A 145 17.88 -3.28 -5.56
N ASP A 146 18.57 -3.56 -4.45
CA ASP A 146 19.90 -4.18 -4.47
C ASP A 146 19.88 -5.69 -4.20
N SER A 147 18.67 -6.30 -4.18
CA SER A 147 18.54 -7.73 -3.93
C SER A 147 18.13 -8.50 -5.18
N PRO A 148 19.06 -9.13 -5.89
CA PRO A 148 18.74 -10.00 -7.03
C PRO A 148 17.76 -11.11 -6.66
N VAL A 149 17.79 -11.58 -5.40
CA VAL A 149 16.91 -12.63 -4.89
C VAL A 149 15.47 -12.13 -4.83
N VAL A 150 15.23 -10.97 -4.21
CA VAL A 150 13.87 -10.39 -4.10
C VAL A 150 13.32 -10.08 -5.49
N THR A 151 14.12 -9.45 -6.35
CA THR A 151 13.72 -9.15 -7.74
C THR A 151 13.38 -10.43 -8.52
N THR A 152 14.15 -11.49 -8.34
CA THR A 152 13.89 -12.79 -8.99
C THR A 152 12.58 -13.41 -8.50
N ILE A 153 12.32 -13.39 -7.18
CA ILE A 153 11.08 -13.92 -6.58
C ILE A 153 9.87 -13.17 -7.14
N ILE A 154 9.92 -11.84 -7.13
CA ILE A 154 8.83 -11.00 -7.63
C ILE A 154 8.60 -11.21 -9.12
N ASN A 155 9.64 -11.25 -9.93
CA ASN A 155 9.51 -11.51 -11.36
C ASN A 155 8.83 -12.85 -11.65
N ARG A 156 9.19 -13.90 -10.93
CA ARG A 156 8.57 -15.22 -11.08
C ARG A 156 7.14 -15.24 -10.57
N MET A 157 6.85 -14.55 -9.48
CA MET A 157 5.49 -14.39 -8.96
C MET A 157 4.59 -13.68 -9.98
N PHE A 158 5.05 -12.56 -10.55
CA PHE A 158 4.30 -11.82 -11.56
C PHE A 158 4.10 -12.66 -12.84
N ALA A 159 5.14 -13.37 -13.29
CA ALA A 159 5.02 -14.26 -14.45
C ALA A 159 3.98 -15.38 -14.22
N LEU A 160 3.97 -15.99 -13.03
CA LEU A 160 2.99 -17.01 -12.68
C LEU A 160 1.58 -16.44 -12.59
N LEU A 161 1.42 -15.28 -11.96
CA LEU A 161 0.13 -14.61 -11.85
C LEU A 161 -0.44 -14.24 -13.22
N LYS A 162 0.39 -13.76 -14.17
CA LYS A 162 -0.04 -13.49 -15.56
C LYS A 162 -0.68 -14.70 -16.19
N VAL A 163 -0.08 -15.89 -16.04
CA VAL A 163 -0.66 -17.13 -16.58
C VAL A 163 -2.06 -17.36 -16.02
N TYR A 164 -2.30 -17.06 -14.74
CA TYR A 164 -3.64 -17.22 -14.14
C TYR A 164 -4.62 -16.13 -14.63
N PHE A 165 -4.18 -14.88 -14.76
CA PHE A 165 -5.01 -13.79 -15.25
C PHE A 165 -5.38 -13.96 -16.73
N ASP A 166 -4.51 -14.59 -17.53
CA ASP A 166 -4.76 -14.88 -18.94
C ASP A 166 -5.74 -16.05 -19.16
N GLN A 167 -6.14 -16.77 -18.09
CA GLN A 167 -7.12 -17.84 -18.16
C GLN A 167 -8.54 -17.30 -17.95
N PRO A 168 -9.41 -17.21 -18.97
CA PRO A 168 -10.73 -16.58 -18.88
C PRO A 168 -11.69 -17.31 -17.91
N GLU A 169 -11.43 -18.57 -17.58
CA GLU A 169 -12.26 -19.40 -16.71
C GLU A 169 -11.71 -19.54 -15.27
N CYS A 170 -10.68 -18.78 -14.90
CA CYS A 170 -10.08 -18.88 -13.58
C CYS A 170 -10.96 -18.19 -12.53
N THR A 171 -11.82 -18.96 -11.85
CA THR A 171 -12.74 -18.47 -10.80
C THR A 171 -12.07 -18.30 -9.44
N CYS A 172 -10.84 -18.79 -9.25
CA CYS A 172 -10.14 -18.81 -7.95
C CYS A 172 -8.92 -17.86 -7.92
N ILE A 173 -8.91 -16.82 -8.77
CA ILE A 173 -7.75 -15.92 -8.90
C ILE A 173 -7.39 -15.23 -7.58
N SER A 174 -8.38 -14.80 -6.79
CA SER A 174 -8.17 -14.17 -5.49
C SER A 174 -7.47 -15.11 -4.50
N GLN A 175 -7.84 -16.40 -4.48
CA GLN A 175 -7.17 -17.40 -3.63
C GLN A 175 -5.73 -17.67 -4.09
N LEU A 176 -5.50 -17.71 -5.41
CA LEU A 176 -4.14 -17.89 -5.95
C LEU A 176 -3.25 -16.70 -5.59
N VAL A 177 -3.76 -15.47 -5.74
CA VAL A 177 -3.06 -14.27 -5.31
C VAL A 177 -2.80 -14.26 -3.81
N LEU A 178 -3.78 -14.66 -3.00
CA LEU A 178 -3.62 -14.78 -1.54
C LEU A 178 -2.48 -15.74 -1.18
N CYS A 179 -2.42 -16.91 -1.82
CA CYS A 179 -1.34 -17.87 -1.59
C CYS A 179 0.03 -17.29 -2.00
N GLN A 180 0.10 -16.57 -3.13
CA GLN A 180 1.32 -15.92 -3.59
C GLN A 180 1.77 -14.80 -2.64
N LEU A 181 0.84 -13.97 -2.13
CA LEU A 181 1.13 -12.95 -1.13
C LEU A 181 1.64 -13.55 0.18
N LYS A 182 1.03 -14.63 0.67
CA LYS A 182 1.50 -15.35 1.87
C LYS A 182 2.92 -15.86 1.67
N ALA A 183 3.18 -16.55 0.57
CA ALA A 183 4.50 -17.08 0.25
C ALA A 183 5.55 -15.96 0.13
N PHE A 184 5.20 -14.87 -0.54
CA PHE A 184 6.06 -13.70 -0.68
C PHE A 184 6.41 -13.09 0.69
N PHE A 185 5.42 -12.83 1.53
CA PHE A 185 5.66 -12.18 2.82
C PHE A 185 6.50 -13.05 3.76
N ILE A 186 6.23 -14.36 3.81
CA ILE A 186 7.02 -15.30 4.62
C ILE A 186 8.47 -15.36 4.10
N GLY A 187 8.66 -15.52 2.79
CA GLY A 187 9.99 -15.59 2.19
C GLY A 187 10.78 -14.29 2.34
N PHE A 188 10.09 -13.15 2.24
CA PHE A 188 10.71 -11.85 2.43
C PHE A 188 11.15 -11.62 3.88
N HIS A 189 10.33 -12.02 4.85
CA HIS A 189 10.70 -11.96 6.26
C HIS A 189 11.95 -12.82 6.54
N GLU A 190 11.96 -14.07 6.08
CA GLU A 190 13.10 -14.95 6.24
C GLU A 190 14.37 -14.36 5.59
N TYR A 191 14.23 -13.74 4.41
CA TYR A 191 15.32 -13.02 3.76
C TYR A 191 15.84 -11.87 4.62
N LEU A 192 14.95 -11.07 5.22
CA LEU A 192 15.34 -9.97 6.11
C LEU A 192 16.08 -10.47 7.35
N GLN A 193 15.58 -11.54 7.98
CA GLN A 193 16.20 -12.14 9.15
C GLN A 193 17.63 -12.63 8.87
N ARG A 194 17.84 -13.28 7.74
CA ARG A 194 19.18 -13.79 7.36
C ARG A 194 20.16 -12.71 6.96
N ASN A 195 19.66 -11.60 6.39
CA ASN A 195 20.50 -10.52 5.87
C ASN A 195 20.60 -9.33 6.81
N SER A 196 19.91 -9.34 7.95
CA SER A 196 20.07 -8.33 8.99
C SER A 196 21.43 -8.54 9.68
N GLN A 197 22.49 -7.99 9.10
CA GLN A 197 23.74 -7.81 9.83
C GLN A 197 23.49 -6.78 10.93
N TYR A 198 23.57 -7.23 12.16
CA TYR A 198 23.40 -6.43 13.37
C TYR A 198 24.49 -5.34 13.40
N ARG A 199 24.16 -4.11 13.00
CA ARG A 199 25.04 -2.94 13.16
C ARG A 199 24.54 -2.14 14.37
N PRO A 200 25.36 -1.90 15.41
CA PRO A 200 24.95 -1.18 16.62
C PRO A 200 24.36 0.22 16.35
N ASP A 201 24.82 0.92 15.33
CA ASP A 201 24.30 2.23 14.91
C ASP A 201 22.92 2.16 14.25
N GLU A 202 22.53 1.01 13.72
CA GLU A 202 21.22 0.79 13.14
C GLU A 202 20.13 0.57 14.17
N VAL A 203 20.45 0.13 15.38
CA VAL A 203 19.48 -0.11 16.47
C VAL A 203 18.74 1.17 16.84
N LYS A 204 19.44 2.30 16.94
CA LYS A 204 18.80 3.59 17.23
C LYS A 204 17.95 4.07 16.09
N SER A 205 18.43 3.90 14.87
CA SER A 205 17.69 4.23 13.64
C SER A 205 16.48 3.30 13.44
N TYR A 206 16.62 2.02 13.75
CA TYR A 206 15.55 1.02 13.73
C TYR A 206 14.42 1.39 14.69
N ARG A 207 14.77 1.67 15.97
CA ARG A 207 13.79 2.05 17.01
C ARG A 207 13.02 3.32 16.63
N VAL A 208 13.68 4.30 16.07
CA VAL A 208 13.03 5.55 15.61
C VAL A 208 12.03 5.24 14.49
N ARG A 209 12.42 4.40 13.51
CA ARG A 209 11.54 3.98 12.41
C ARG A 209 10.35 3.16 12.90
N GLU A 210 10.59 2.20 13.82
CA GLU A 210 9.54 1.39 14.44
C GLU A 210 8.50 2.28 15.14
N LEU A 211 8.95 3.24 15.94
CA LEU A 211 8.07 4.18 16.63
C LEU A 211 7.31 5.08 15.64
N PHE A 212 7.95 5.51 14.56
CA PHE A 212 7.28 6.27 13.49
C PHE A 212 6.19 5.42 12.82
N ASN A 213 6.47 4.18 12.45
CA ASN A 213 5.49 3.28 11.84
C ASN A 213 4.31 3.00 12.79
N ARG A 214 4.59 2.82 14.08
CA ARG A 214 3.56 2.69 15.12
C ARG A 214 2.68 3.94 15.20
N PHE A 215 3.28 5.14 15.14
CA PHE A 215 2.54 6.39 15.07
C PHE A 215 1.61 6.43 13.84
N MET A 216 2.12 6.09 12.65
CA MET A 216 1.34 6.05 11.42
C MET A 216 0.15 5.06 11.52
N MET A 217 0.37 3.84 12.03
CA MET A 217 -0.71 2.87 12.24
C MET A 217 -1.78 3.37 13.23
N LEU A 218 -1.37 4.01 14.31
CA LEU A 218 -2.31 4.58 15.29
C LEU A 218 -3.08 5.75 14.69
N MET A 219 -2.43 6.58 13.88
CA MET A 219 -3.07 7.68 13.16
C MET A 219 -4.12 7.15 12.17
N GLU A 220 -3.80 6.14 11.38
CA GLU A 220 -4.75 5.47 10.47
C GLU A 220 -6.01 4.94 11.17
N ARG A 221 -5.88 4.50 12.41
CA ARG A 221 -7.02 3.97 13.19
C ARG A 221 -7.83 5.05 13.90
N ASN A 222 -7.19 6.17 14.25
CA ASN A 222 -7.78 7.16 15.18
C ASN A 222 -7.94 8.56 14.58
N TYR A 223 -7.60 8.80 13.30
CA TYR A 223 -7.63 10.13 12.68
C TYR A 223 -9.00 10.81 12.71
N LYS A 224 -10.10 10.04 12.71
CA LYS A 224 -11.46 10.58 12.88
C LYS A 224 -11.69 11.07 14.30
N GLN A 225 -11.14 10.37 15.30
CA GLN A 225 -11.39 10.64 16.71
C GLN A 225 -10.57 11.82 17.23
N SER A 226 -9.31 11.93 16.85
CA SER A 226 -8.43 12.97 17.39
C SER A 226 -7.41 13.48 16.38
N ARG A 227 -7.14 14.78 16.45
CA ARG A 227 -6.09 15.49 15.70
C ARG A 227 -5.01 16.05 16.62
N ASP A 228 -5.07 15.68 17.90
CA ASP A 228 -4.12 16.13 18.90
C ASP A 228 -2.89 15.21 18.99
N VAL A 229 -1.70 15.81 19.00
CA VAL A 229 -0.43 15.08 19.10
C VAL A 229 -0.30 14.37 20.46
N GLY A 230 -0.85 14.98 21.52
CA GLY A 230 -0.86 14.39 22.87
C GLY A 230 -1.64 13.08 22.92
N HIS A 231 -2.74 12.99 22.21
CA HIS A 231 -3.53 11.76 22.10
C HIS A 231 -2.70 10.59 21.57
N TYR A 232 -1.99 10.80 20.47
CA TYR A 232 -1.13 9.75 19.86
C TYR A 232 0.07 9.42 20.72
N ALA A 233 0.69 10.43 21.34
CA ALA A 233 1.81 10.22 22.26
C ALA A 233 1.38 9.36 23.46
N SER A 234 0.18 9.60 24.02
CA SER A 234 -0.40 8.79 25.10
C SER A 234 -0.65 7.35 24.67
N LEU A 235 -1.22 7.11 23.48
CA LEU A 235 -1.42 5.76 22.94
C LEU A 235 -0.10 5.00 22.73
N MET A 236 1.00 5.72 22.55
CA MET A 236 2.34 5.15 22.39
C MET A 236 3.10 5.02 23.71
N ASN A 237 2.57 5.53 24.82
CA ASN A 237 3.24 5.65 26.12
C ASN A 237 4.56 6.43 26.05
N ILE A 238 4.58 7.54 25.27
CA ILE A 238 5.72 8.45 25.13
C ILE A 238 5.28 9.90 25.31
N THR A 239 6.25 10.80 25.48
CA THR A 239 5.94 12.23 25.56
C THR A 239 5.65 12.83 24.16
N PRO A 240 4.79 13.87 24.05
CA PRO A 240 4.57 14.59 22.80
C PRO A 240 5.86 15.18 22.19
N LYS A 241 6.79 15.60 23.04
CA LYS A 241 8.11 16.10 22.60
C LYS A 241 8.93 15.00 21.95
N TYR A 242 8.94 13.81 22.53
CA TYR A 242 9.67 12.66 21.96
C TYR A 242 9.05 12.21 20.64
N LEU A 243 7.70 12.14 20.56
CA LEU A 243 7.01 11.86 19.29
C LEU A 243 7.37 12.89 18.22
N THR A 244 7.42 14.18 18.59
CA THR A 244 7.80 15.24 17.65
C THR A 244 9.22 15.06 17.12
N ASN A 245 10.16 14.66 17.98
CA ASN A 245 11.54 14.40 17.55
C ASN A 245 11.63 13.22 16.60
N ILE A 246 10.92 12.10 16.89
CA ILE A 246 10.86 10.92 16.03
C ILE A 246 10.32 11.27 14.65
N VAL A 247 9.15 11.92 14.60
CA VAL A 247 8.49 12.24 13.32
C VAL A 247 9.34 13.20 12.50
N ARG A 248 9.93 14.24 13.12
CA ARG A 248 10.83 15.19 12.42
C ARG A 248 12.08 14.51 11.88
N GLN A 249 12.66 13.59 12.65
CA GLN A 249 13.86 12.86 12.20
C GLN A 249 13.58 12.00 10.96
N VAL A 250 12.38 11.42 10.83
CA VAL A 250 12.03 10.55 9.71
C VAL A 250 11.50 11.33 8.50
N THR A 251 10.71 12.39 8.74
CA THR A 251 9.92 13.05 7.67
C THR A 251 10.29 14.51 7.42
N GLY A 252 11.07 15.13 8.30
CA GLY A 252 11.29 16.58 8.28
C GLY A 252 10.10 17.42 8.78
N HIS A 253 8.94 16.81 9.01
CA HIS A 253 7.69 17.49 9.39
C HIS A 253 7.32 17.26 10.86
N THR A 254 6.38 18.07 11.38
CA THR A 254 5.83 17.85 12.72
C THR A 254 4.72 16.78 12.68
N PRO A 255 4.47 16.04 13.79
CA PRO A 255 3.33 15.12 13.88
C PRO A 255 2.00 15.80 13.55
N LYS A 256 1.82 17.04 14.01
CA LYS A 256 0.61 17.82 13.73
C LYS A 256 0.41 18.05 12.25
N THR A 257 1.47 18.39 11.51
CA THR A 257 1.42 18.57 10.06
C THR A 257 1.00 17.27 9.36
N ILE A 258 1.59 16.13 9.76
CA ILE A 258 1.26 14.82 9.19
C ILE A 258 -0.21 14.46 9.44
N ILE A 259 -0.68 14.61 10.69
CA ILE A 259 -2.07 14.33 11.07
C ILE A 259 -3.03 15.21 10.25
N ASP A 260 -2.78 16.51 10.18
CA ASP A 260 -3.65 17.44 9.46
C ASP A 260 -3.71 17.12 7.97
N GLN A 261 -2.57 16.85 7.34
CA GLN A 261 -2.50 16.46 5.93
C GLN A 261 -3.27 15.15 5.65
N TYR A 262 -3.10 14.16 6.51
CA TYR A 262 -3.81 12.89 6.39
C TYR A 262 -5.33 13.06 6.54
N VAL A 263 -5.77 13.79 7.55
CA VAL A 263 -7.20 14.09 7.77
C VAL A 263 -7.80 14.82 6.58
N ILE A 264 -7.10 15.82 6.04
CA ILE A 264 -7.56 16.58 4.87
C ILE A 264 -7.67 15.69 3.62
N LEU A 265 -6.71 14.80 3.39
CA LEU A 265 -6.79 13.84 2.29
C LEU A 265 -8.00 12.93 2.42
N GLN A 266 -8.25 12.37 3.61
CA GLN A 266 -9.41 11.54 3.89
C GLN A 266 -10.74 12.30 3.70
N LEU A 267 -10.81 13.54 4.17
CA LEU A 267 -11.98 14.40 3.99
C LEU A 267 -12.23 14.70 2.50
N LYS A 268 -11.19 14.99 1.72
CA LYS A 268 -11.32 15.19 0.27
C LYS A 268 -11.87 13.93 -0.42
N MET A 269 -11.33 12.75 -0.08
CA MET A 269 -11.82 11.49 -0.64
C MET A 269 -13.29 11.23 -0.29
N GLN A 270 -13.68 11.50 0.95
CA GLN A 270 -15.06 11.29 1.40
C GLN A 270 -16.02 12.30 0.74
N LEU A 271 -15.60 13.57 0.55
CA LEU A 271 -16.37 14.56 -0.20
C LEU A 271 -16.62 14.14 -1.66
N LYS A 272 -15.68 13.42 -2.29
CA LYS A 272 -15.80 12.90 -3.64
C LYS A 272 -16.75 11.71 -3.74
N ARG A 273 -16.64 10.77 -2.81
CA ARG A 273 -17.30 9.46 -2.88
C ARG A 273 -18.71 9.44 -2.30
N SER A 274 -18.96 10.23 -1.25
CA SER A 274 -20.21 10.16 -0.50
C SER A 274 -21.12 11.36 -0.78
N GLY A 275 -22.44 11.09 -0.91
CA GLY A 275 -23.49 12.11 -0.85
C GLY A 275 -23.72 12.66 0.57
N GLN A 276 -22.90 12.26 1.55
CA GLN A 276 -23.04 12.58 2.96
C GLN A 276 -23.02 14.08 3.20
N ASN A 277 -23.87 14.56 4.13
CA ASN A 277 -23.95 15.98 4.47
C ASN A 277 -22.65 16.44 5.17
N ILE A 278 -22.26 17.70 4.93
CA ILE A 278 -21.09 18.33 5.56
C ILE A 278 -21.21 18.33 7.10
N LYS A 279 -22.42 18.49 7.62
CA LYS A 279 -22.69 18.42 9.06
C LYS A 279 -22.40 17.02 9.62
N GLU A 280 -22.82 15.97 8.93
CA GLU A 280 -22.56 14.58 9.32
C GLU A 280 -21.07 14.26 9.28
N MET A 281 -20.36 14.73 8.24
CA MET A 281 -18.90 14.59 8.16
C MET A 281 -18.18 15.27 9.33
N ALA A 282 -18.61 16.50 9.69
CA ALA A 282 -18.03 17.20 10.84
C ALA A 282 -18.21 16.41 12.14
N TRP A 283 -19.35 15.77 12.32
CA TRP A 283 -19.64 14.94 13.49
C TRP A 283 -18.85 13.62 13.47
N GLU A 284 -18.80 12.95 12.34
CA GLU A 284 -18.04 11.72 12.16
C GLU A 284 -16.55 11.89 12.48
N TYR A 285 -16.00 13.06 12.15
CA TYR A 285 -14.59 13.41 12.44
C TYR A 285 -14.41 14.13 13.78
N HIS A 286 -15.41 14.09 14.66
CA HIS A 286 -15.37 14.67 16.00
C HIS A 286 -14.90 16.14 16.02
N PHE A 287 -15.41 16.96 15.10
CA PHE A 287 -15.26 18.41 15.18
C PHE A 287 -16.28 18.97 16.15
N SER A 288 -15.91 19.99 16.93
CA SER A 288 -16.78 20.65 17.92
C SER A 288 -18.04 21.23 17.28
N ASP A 289 -17.92 21.76 16.08
CA ASP A 289 -19.01 22.31 15.29
C ASP A 289 -18.66 22.37 13.79
N VAL A 290 -19.69 22.57 12.96
CA VAL A 290 -19.56 22.62 11.50
C VAL A 290 -18.74 23.84 11.05
N SER A 291 -18.83 24.95 11.75
CA SER A 291 -18.10 26.17 11.41
C SER A 291 -16.60 25.98 11.63
N PHE A 292 -16.23 25.32 12.73
CA PHE A 292 -14.82 24.96 12.98
C PHE A 292 -14.31 23.98 11.92
N PHE A 293 -15.10 22.95 11.55
CA PHE A 293 -14.76 22.03 10.46
C PHE A 293 -14.50 22.77 9.14
N CYS A 294 -15.41 23.67 8.73
CA CYS A 294 -15.25 24.44 7.49
C CYS A 294 -14.01 25.34 7.51
N ARG A 295 -13.73 26.02 8.64
CA ARG A 295 -12.52 26.84 8.81
C ARG A 295 -11.25 25.99 8.74
N TYR A 296 -11.23 24.85 9.44
CA TYR A 296 -10.12 23.92 9.42
C TYR A 296 -9.83 23.43 7.99
N PHE A 297 -10.87 22.95 7.28
CA PHE A 297 -10.72 22.47 5.91
C PHE A 297 -10.24 23.58 4.98
N LYS A 298 -10.84 24.78 5.03
CA LYS A 298 -10.42 25.94 4.20
C LYS A 298 -9.00 26.38 4.50
N LYS A 299 -8.59 26.37 5.77
CA LYS A 299 -7.21 26.71 6.17
C LYS A 299 -6.17 25.81 5.48
N HIS A 300 -6.45 24.54 5.34
CA HIS A 300 -5.50 23.56 4.79
C HIS A 300 -5.62 23.33 3.27
N THR A 301 -6.77 23.73 2.66
CA THR A 301 -7.03 23.46 1.23
C THR A 301 -7.19 24.72 0.40
N GLY A 302 -7.36 25.88 1.03
CA GLY A 302 -7.73 27.12 0.37
C GLY A 302 -9.23 27.23 0.00
N GLN A 303 -9.97 26.13 -0.01
CA GLN A 303 -11.37 26.03 -0.44
C GLN A 303 -12.26 25.52 0.68
N THR A 304 -13.57 25.84 0.62
CA THR A 304 -14.53 25.25 1.54
C THR A 304 -14.89 23.82 1.11
N PRO A 305 -15.36 22.94 2.03
CA PRO A 305 -15.84 21.61 1.68
C PRO A 305 -16.88 21.59 0.57
N GLN A 306 -17.78 22.58 0.58
CA GLN A 306 -18.84 22.74 -0.43
C GLN A 306 -18.26 23.08 -1.82
N GLN A 307 -17.26 23.98 -1.89
CA GLN A 307 -16.60 24.33 -3.14
C GLN A 307 -15.89 23.12 -3.75
N VAL A 308 -15.16 22.33 -2.94
CA VAL A 308 -14.49 21.10 -3.41
C VAL A 308 -15.51 20.10 -3.93
N ARG A 309 -16.66 19.93 -3.26
CA ARG A 309 -17.71 19.02 -3.71
C ARG A 309 -18.33 19.41 -5.06
N ILE A 310 -18.50 20.71 -5.30
CA ILE A 310 -19.09 21.24 -6.55
C ILE A 310 -18.09 21.14 -7.71
N SER A 311 -16.83 21.57 -7.51
CA SER A 311 -15.83 21.55 -8.57
C SER A 311 -15.58 20.14 -9.13
N GLU A 312 -15.75 19.11 -8.32
CA GLU A 312 -15.55 17.72 -8.76
C GLU A 312 -16.77 17.11 -9.46
N LYS A 313 -17.99 17.58 -9.18
CA LYS A 313 -19.18 17.16 -9.93
C LYS A 313 -19.19 17.68 -11.38
N VAL A 314 -18.48 18.78 -11.65
CA VAL A 314 -18.39 19.39 -12.99
C VAL A 314 -17.44 18.64 -13.91
N HIS A 315 -16.53 17.81 -13.40
CA HIS A 315 -15.61 17.00 -14.21
C HIS A 315 -16.16 15.62 -14.62
N PHE A 316 -17.40 15.29 -14.23
CA PHE A 316 -18.09 14.04 -14.59
C PHE A 316 -19.30 14.22 -15.53
N VAL A 317 -19.43 15.37 -16.22
CA VAL A 317 -20.45 15.62 -17.24
C VAL A 317 -19.81 15.75 -18.61
#